data_31b28602f45d6dc77094c3843d0b49d3
#
_entry.id   31b28602f45d6dc77094c3843d0b49d3
#
_cell.length_a   1.000
_cell.length_b   1.000
_cell.length_c   1.000
_cell.angle_alpha   90.00
_cell.angle_beta   90.00
_cell.angle_gamma   90.00
#
_symmetry.space_group_name_H-M   'P 1'
#
loop_
_entity.id
_entity.type
_entity.pdbx_description
1 polymer ?
#
loop_
_entity_poly.entity_id
_entity_poly.type
_entity_poly.pdbx_seq_one_letter_code
_entity_poly.pdbx_strand_id
1 'polypeptide(L)'
;LSAALFAPEAYGIWRAQIEDAPELMWGPILDRFRSGAAVSAPDYIAAWESLVRIRRKWIKEVASGFDAILLPTVPIMPPNAQTLLDDGAEFVRANLLTLRNTRIGNLLGLPVCTLPTGSPACGISVMGHAGRDCHLLHVAAGVEAALAVA
;
A
#
# COMPACT_ATOMS: atom_id res chain seq x y z
N LEU A 1 -2.57 12.30 -1.28
CA LEU A 1 -2.98 11.59 -2.49
C LEU A 1 -3.74 10.29 -2.17
N SER A 2 -3.17 9.38 -1.36
CA SER A 2 -3.82 8.09 -1.06
C SER A 2 -5.18 8.21 -0.38
N ALA A 3 -5.35 9.14 0.55
CA ALA A 3 -6.65 9.37 1.20
C ALA A 3 -7.72 9.86 0.21
N ALA A 4 -7.34 10.76 -0.69
CA ALA A 4 -8.24 11.30 -1.71
C ALA A 4 -8.58 10.30 -2.83
N LEU A 5 -7.87 9.18 -2.94
CA LEU A 5 -8.12 8.16 -3.96
C LEU A 5 -8.76 6.90 -3.36
N PHE A 6 -8.13 6.28 -2.35
CA PHE A 6 -8.55 4.97 -1.86
C PHE A 6 -9.86 5.01 -1.06
N ALA A 7 -10.04 6.02 -0.20
CA ALA A 7 -11.23 6.08 0.64
C ALA A 7 -12.52 6.32 -0.18
N PRO A 8 -12.58 7.29 -1.11
CA PRO A 8 -13.78 7.49 -1.92
C PRO A 8 -14.08 6.32 -2.86
N GLU A 9 -13.06 5.67 -3.44
CA GLU A 9 -13.28 4.47 -4.24
C GLU A 9 -13.84 3.32 -3.40
N ALA A 10 -13.20 3.03 -2.26
CA ALA A 10 -13.63 1.95 -1.39
C ALA A 10 -15.05 2.18 -0.86
N TYR A 11 -15.35 3.39 -0.39
CA TYR A 11 -16.69 3.71 0.09
C TYR A 11 -17.72 3.74 -1.06
N GLY A 12 -17.36 4.29 -2.21
CA GLY A 12 -18.23 4.33 -3.39
C GLY A 12 -18.67 2.94 -3.86
N ILE A 13 -17.77 1.96 -3.80
CA ILE A 13 -18.04 0.56 -4.19
C ILE A 13 -18.85 -0.18 -3.12
N TRP A 14 -18.48 -0.03 -1.84
CA TRP A 14 -18.96 -0.88 -0.76
C TRP A 14 -20.02 -0.24 0.14
N ARG A 15 -20.39 1.04 -0.06
CA ARG A 15 -21.28 1.78 0.85
C ARG A 15 -22.62 1.11 1.09
N ALA A 16 -23.22 0.48 0.08
CA ALA A 16 -24.52 -0.15 0.25
C ALA A 16 -24.46 -1.30 1.26
N GLN A 17 -23.44 -2.16 1.14
CA GLN A 17 -23.22 -3.28 2.04
C GLN A 17 -22.78 -2.81 3.44
N ILE A 18 -21.93 -1.78 3.51
CA ILE A 18 -21.43 -1.22 4.77
C ILE A 18 -22.57 -0.56 5.56
N GLU A 19 -23.44 0.19 4.91
CA GLU A 19 -24.52 0.92 5.58
C GLU A 19 -25.75 0.05 5.86
N ASP A 20 -25.85 -1.12 5.24
CA ASP A 20 -26.89 -2.11 5.55
C ASP A 20 -26.63 -2.81 6.90
N ALA A 21 -25.35 -3.05 7.25
CA ALA A 21 -24.96 -3.72 8.51
C ALA A 21 -23.65 -3.14 9.08
N PRO A 22 -23.60 -1.86 9.45
CA PRO A 22 -22.37 -1.19 9.87
C PRO A 22 -21.76 -1.75 11.16
N GLU A 23 -22.59 -2.38 12.02
CA GLU A 23 -22.16 -3.02 13.25
C GLU A 23 -21.27 -4.25 13.04
N LEU A 24 -21.26 -4.83 11.84
CA LEU A 24 -20.37 -5.95 11.47
C LEU A 24 -18.95 -5.50 11.20
N MET A 25 -18.72 -4.21 11.03
CA MET A 25 -17.39 -3.66 10.76
C MET A 25 -16.81 -3.02 12.02
N TRP A 26 -15.54 -3.32 12.29
CA TRP A 26 -14.85 -2.66 13.41
C TRP A 26 -14.81 -1.14 13.22
N GLY A 27 -15.21 -0.37 14.25
CA GLY A 27 -15.42 1.06 14.19
C GLY A 27 -14.32 1.88 13.49
N PRO A 28 -13.03 1.74 13.86
CA PRO A 28 -11.94 2.47 13.20
C PRO A 28 -11.80 2.20 11.71
N ILE A 29 -12.18 1.01 11.25
CA ILE A 29 -12.19 0.67 9.82
C ILE A 29 -13.42 1.26 9.14
N LEU A 30 -14.58 1.18 9.79
CA LEU A 30 -15.82 1.80 9.32
C LEU A 30 -15.65 3.31 9.10
N ASP A 31 -15.08 4.02 10.07
CA ASP A 31 -14.81 5.46 9.98
C ASP A 31 -13.86 5.78 8.80
N ARG A 32 -12.89 4.92 8.57
CA ARG A 32 -11.97 5.06 7.45
C ARG A 32 -12.65 4.91 6.09
N PHE A 33 -13.58 3.98 5.93
CA PHE A 33 -14.39 3.87 4.72
C PHE A 33 -15.29 5.10 4.55
N ARG A 34 -16.02 5.48 5.61
CA ARG A 34 -16.93 6.63 5.62
C ARG A 34 -16.23 7.95 5.33
N SER A 35 -14.94 8.09 5.69
CA SER A 35 -14.16 9.29 5.36
C SER A 35 -14.08 9.56 3.85
N GLY A 36 -14.31 8.54 3.02
CA GLY A 36 -14.39 8.69 1.57
C GLY A 36 -15.56 9.56 1.09
N ALA A 37 -16.65 9.61 1.85
CA ALA A 37 -17.79 10.47 1.54
C ALA A 37 -17.48 11.98 1.64
N ALA A 38 -16.46 12.35 2.40
CA ALA A 38 -16.05 13.75 2.58
C ALA A 38 -15.17 14.28 1.45
N VAL A 39 -14.69 13.42 0.55
CA VAL A 39 -13.85 13.83 -0.58
C VAL A 39 -14.76 14.31 -1.72
N SER A 40 -14.57 15.55 -2.14
CA SER A 40 -15.34 16.11 -3.24
C SER A 40 -14.94 15.51 -4.59
N ALA A 41 -15.86 15.50 -5.55
CA ALA A 41 -15.55 15.05 -6.91
C ALA A 41 -14.39 15.82 -7.56
N PRO A 42 -14.31 17.17 -7.45
CA PRO A 42 -13.15 17.93 -7.91
C PRO A 42 -11.83 17.49 -7.29
N ASP A 43 -11.80 17.27 -5.96
CA ASP A 43 -10.59 16.82 -5.27
C ASP A 43 -10.16 15.42 -5.69
N TYR A 44 -11.11 14.52 -5.89
CA TYR A 44 -10.85 13.18 -6.40
C TYR A 44 -10.26 13.23 -7.82
N ILE A 45 -10.81 14.04 -8.71
CA ILE A 45 -10.30 14.21 -10.08
C ILE A 45 -8.88 14.79 -10.04
N ALA A 46 -8.64 15.85 -9.25
CA ALA A 46 -7.33 16.46 -9.10
C ALA A 46 -6.29 15.47 -8.53
N ALA A 47 -6.70 14.59 -7.63
CA ALA A 47 -5.85 13.51 -7.11
C ALA A 47 -5.47 12.51 -8.21
N TRP A 48 -6.42 12.11 -9.07
CA TRP A 48 -6.14 11.25 -10.22
C TRP A 48 -5.19 11.90 -11.23
N GLU A 49 -5.39 13.15 -11.59
CA GLU A 49 -4.47 13.89 -12.47
C GLU A 49 -3.05 13.93 -11.89
N SER A 50 -2.94 14.17 -10.58
CA SER A 50 -1.65 14.14 -9.88
C SER A 50 -1.01 12.76 -9.94
N LEU A 51 -1.77 11.69 -9.73
CA LEU A 51 -1.28 10.32 -9.83
C LEU A 51 -0.79 9.99 -11.24
N VAL A 52 -1.52 10.40 -12.27
CA VAL A 52 -1.10 10.20 -13.68
C VAL A 52 0.23 10.90 -13.95
N ARG A 53 0.43 12.14 -13.47
CA ARG A 53 1.72 12.83 -13.59
C ARG A 53 2.85 12.09 -12.88
N ILE A 54 2.61 11.58 -11.68
CA ILE A 54 3.60 10.81 -10.90
C ILE A 54 3.96 9.51 -11.63
N ARG A 55 2.98 8.77 -12.15
CA ARG A 55 3.22 7.54 -12.91
C ARG A 55 4.07 7.78 -14.17
N ARG A 56 3.79 8.87 -14.90
CA ARG A 56 4.61 9.26 -16.07
C ARG A 56 6.04 9.61 -15.68
N LYS A 57 6.22 10.35 -14.59
CA LYS A 57 7.56 10.67 -14.07
C LYS A 57 8.29 9.41 -13.63
N TRP A 58 7.63 8.50 -12.92
CA TRP A 58 8.18 7.20 -12.52
C TRP A 58 8.70 6.41 -13.72
N ILE A 59 7.88 6.26 -14.77
CA ILE A 59 8.27 5.52 -15.99
C ILE A 59 9.51 6.16 -16.62
N LYS A 60 9.55 7.48 -16.72
CA LYS A 60 10.65 8.20 -17.38
C LYS A 60 11.95 8.15 -16.58
N GLU A 61 11.90 8.32 -15.26
CA GLU A 61 13.08 8.58 -14.43
C GLU A 61 13.58 7.33 -13.70
N VAL A 62 12.72 6.36 -13.45
CA VAL A 62 13.07 5.19 -12.65
C VAL A 62 12.99 3.91 -13.48
N ALA A 63 11.88 3.69 -14.18
CA ALA A 63 11.64 2.42 -14.87
C ALA A 63 12.60 2.17 -16.05
N SER A 64 13.29 3.19 -16.57
CA SER A 64 14.24 3.05 -17.68
C SER A 64 15.64 2.57 -17.26
N GLY A 65 15.95 2.58 -15.96
CA GLY A 65 17.32 2.31 -15.48
C GLY A 65 17.47 1.08 -14.57
N PHE A 66 16.36 0.47 -14.13
CA PHE A 66 16.37 -0.63 -13.17
C PHE A 66 15.32 -1.68 -13.51
N ASP A 67 15.60 -2.95 -13.24
CA ASP A 67 14.63 -4.04 -13.38
C ASP A 67 13.58 -4.06 -12.26
N ALA A 68 13.98 -3.65 -11.06
CA ALA A 68 13.13 -3.55 -9.90
C ALA A 68 13.72 -2.58 -8.86
N ILE A 69 12.89 -2.18 -7.90
CA ILE A 69 13.29 -1.42 -6.71
C ILE A 69 13.08 -2.29 -5.48
N LEU A 70 14.06 -2.25 -4.58
CA LEU A 70 14.02 -2.95 -3.31
C LEU A 70 13.76 -1.95 -2.18
N LEU A 71 12.84 -2.29 -1.28
CA LEU A 71 12.63 -1.53 -0.05
C LEU A 71 12.11 -2.45 1.07
N PRO A 72 12.30 -2.07 2.34
CA PRO A 72 11.66 -2.77 3.44
C PRO A 72 10.15 -2.84 3.22
N THR A 73 9.53 -4.01 3.38
CA THR A 73 8.09 -4.18 3.16
C THR A 73 7.30 -3.26 4.08
N VAL A 74 7.69 -3.20 5.36
CA VAL A 74 7.07 -2.37 6.38
C VAL A 74 8.16 -1.58 7.09
N PRO A 75 7.97 -0.27 7.38
CA PRO A 75 8.99 0.59 7.98
C PRO A 75 9.02 0.54 9.51
N ILE A 76 8.26 -0.35 10.13
CA ILE A 76 8.20 -0.54 11.59
C ILE A 76 8.22 -2.02 11.93
N MET A 77 8.70 -2.35 13.11
CA MET A 77 8.54 -3.69 13.69
C MET A 77 7.08 -3.90 14.09
N PRO A 78 6.60 -5.16 14.19
CA PRO A 78 5.24 -5.45 14.64
C PRO A 78 4.97 -4.80 16.00
N PRO A 79 3.95 -3.94 16.11
CA PRO A 79 3.58 -3.32 17.38
C PRO A 79 2.89 -4.34 18.29
N ASN A 80 2.83 -4.03 19.59
CA ASN A 80 2.07 -4.83 20.54
C ASN A 80 0.57 -4.71 20.26
N ALA A 81 -0.12 -5.85 20.09
CA ALA A 81 -1.53 -5.87 19.73
C ALA A 81 -2.41 -5.25 20.83
N GLN A 82 -2.11 -5.49 22.12
CA GLN A 82 -2.89 -4.92 23.22
C GLN A 82 -2.80 -3.39 23.23
N THR A 83 -1.62 -2.82 23.03
CA THR A 83 -1.44 -1.37 22.91
C THR A 83 -2.30 -0.77 21.79
N LEU A 84 -2.42 -1.48 20.65
CA LEU A 84 -3.26 -1.01 19.54
C LEU A 84 -4.76 -1.09 19.83
N LEU A 85 -5.17 -2.02 20.68
CA LEU A 85 -6.58 -2.15 21.12
C LEU A 85 -6.94 -1.08 22.15
N ASP A 86 -6.00 -0.72 23.02
CA ASP A 86 -6.22 0.21 24.13
C ASP A 86 -6.04 1.68 23.71
N ASP A 87 -5.24 1.96 22.67
CA ASP A 87 -4.93 3.31 22.20
C ASP A 87 -5.27 3.46 20.70
N GLY A 88 -6.42 4.07 20.43
CA GLY A 88 -6.88 4.33 19.07
C GLY A 88 -5.98 5.26 18.26
N ALA A 89 -5.29 6.22 18.89
CA ALA A 89 -4.35 7.10 18.21
C ALA A 89 -3.09 6.34 17.78
N GLU A 90 -2.57 5.49 18.65
CA GLU A 90 -1.45 4.60 18.31
C GLU A 90 -1.85 3.58 17.23
N PHE A 91 -3.07 3.03 17.27
CA PHE A 91 -3.58 2.20 16.19
C PHE A 91 -3.53 2.93 14.84
N VAL A 92 -4.05 4.14 14.76
CA VAL A 92 -4.06 4.93 13.51
C VAL A 92 -2.64 5.19 13.04
N ARG A 93 -1.73 5.60 13.93
CA ARG A 93 -0.31 5.86 13.63
C ARG A 93 0.38 4.62 13.08
N ALA A 94 0.29 3.50 13.78
CA ALA A 94 0.91 2.24 13.40
C ALA A 94 0.33 1.71 12.08
N ASN A 95 -0.98 1.77 11.89
CA ASN A 95 -1.65 1.37 10.66
C ASN A 95 -1.18 2.19 9.45
N LEU A 96 -1.09 3.51 9.59
CA LEU A 96 -0.60 4.38 8.52
C LEU A 96 0.85 4.10 8.16
N LEU A 97 1.70 3.83 9.15
CA LEU A 97 3.10 3.46 8.91
C LEU A 97 3.23 2.09 8.26
N THR A 98 2.51 1.09 8.75
CA THR A 98 2.51 -0.27 8.18
C THR A 98 2.19 -0.25 6.69
N LEU A 99 1.24 0.56 6.27
CA LEU A 99 0.83 0.67 4.87
C LEU A 99 1.67 1.64 4.03
N ARG A 100 2.64 2.35 4.62
CA ARG A 100 3.36 3.43 3.95
C ARG A 100 4.08 2.97 2.69
N ASN A 101 4.86 1.91 2.79
CA ASN A 101 5.69 1.42 1.68
C ASN A 101 4.85 0.69 0.62
N THR A 102 3.89 -0.14 1.04
CA THR A 102 3.01 -0.86 0.11
C THR A 102 2.13 0.06 -0.74
N ARG A 103 1.81 1.25 -0.24
CA ARG A 103 1.08 2.27 -1.03
C ARG A 103 1.84 2.73 -2.28
N ILE A 104 3.15 2.65 -2.29
CA ILE A 104 3.96 3.00 -3.47
C ILE A 104 3.59 2.09 -4.63
N GLY A 105 3.63 0.77 -4.41
CA GLY A 105 3.23 -0.22 -5.41
C GLY A 105 1.77 -0.02 -5.86
N ASN A 106 0.84 0.12 -4.91
CA ASN A 106 -0.58 0.31 -5.20
C ASN A 106 -0.84 1.57 -6.04
N LEU A 107 -0.31 2.72 -5.64
CA LEU A 107 -0.52 3.99 -6.36
C LEU A 107 0.14 3.98 -7.73
N LEU A 108 1.32 3.42 -7.85
CA LEU A 108 2.03 3.35 -9.14
C LEU A 108 1.53 2.22 -10.04
N GLY A 109 0.71 1.29 -9.53
CA GLY A 109 0.20 0.14 -10.28
C GLY A 109 1.30 -0.87 -10.60
N LEU A 110 2.23 -1.07 -9.66
CA LEU A 110 3.37 -1.97 -9.83
C LEU A 110 3.05 -3.36 -9.26
N PRO A 111 3.50 -4.43 -9.90
CA PRO A 111 3.57 -5.73 -9.26
C PRO A 111 4.63 -5.70 -8.15
N VAL A 112 4.34 -6.36 -7.03
CA VAL A 112 5.24 -6.40 -5.87
C VAL A 112 5.32 -7.82 -5.34
N CYS A 113 6.54 -8.30 -5.13
CA CYS A 113 6.82 -9.57 -4.46
C CYS A 113 7.51 -9.27 -3.12
N THR A 114 7.05 -9.89 -2.03
CA THR A 114 7.68 -9.76 -0.71
C THR A 114 8.43 -11.03 -0.37
N LEU A 115 9.70 -10.90 0.00
CA LEU A 115 10.59 -11.98 0.34
C LEU A 115 11.01 -11.89 1.82
N PRO A 116 11.17 -13.03 2.52
CA PRO A 116 11.75 -13.05 3.85
C PRO A 116 13.24 -12.73 3.77
N THR A 117 13.77 -12.10 4.82
CA THR A 117 15.20 -11.74 4.89
C THR A 117 16.01 -12.64 5.83
N GLY A 118 15.40 -13.71 6.36
CA GLY A 118 16.00 -14.52 7.41
C GLY A 118 15.90 -13.89 8.81
N SER A 119 15.69 -12.59 8.93
CA SER A 119 15.47 -11.92 10.22
C SER A 119 13.99 -11.95 10.59
N PRO A 120 13.62 -12.26 11.86
CA PRO A 120 12.24 -12.28 12.29
C PRO A 120 11.52 -10.94 12.04
N ALA A 121 10.30 -11.04 11.53
CA ALA A 121 9.44 -9.89 11.21
C ALA A 121 10.01 -8.88 10.21
N CYS A 122 11.07 -9.23 9.49
CA CYS A 122 11.68 -8.39 8.46
C CYS A 122 11.42 -8.99 7.07
N GLY A 123 10.87 -8.19 6.18
CA GLY A 123 10.64 -8.54 4.78
C GLY A 123 11.18 -7.46 3.85
N ILE A 124 11.61 -7.87 2.66
CA ILE A 124 11.99 -6.97 1.58
C ILE A 124 10.98 -7.08 0.44
N SER A 125 10.49 -5.96 -0.03
CA SER A 125 9.62 -5.88 -1.20
C SER A 125 10.44 -5.59 -2.45
N VAL A 126 10.25 -6.42 -3.46
CA VAL A 126 10.76 -6.25 -4.82
C VAL A 126 9.63 -5.67 -5.65
N MET A 127 9.75 -4.43 -6.09
CA MET A 127 8.74 -3.73 -6.90
C MET A 127 9.21 -3.64 -8.35
N GLY A 128 8.46 -4.25 -9.26
CA GLY A 128 8.76 -4.28 -10.69
C GLY A 128 8.05 -3.20 -11.49
N HIS A 129 8.02 -3.37 -12.80
CA HIS A 129 7.34 -2.46 -13.72
C HIS A 129 5.91 -2.90 -13.96
N ALA A 130 5.01 -1.92 -14.13
CA ALA A 130 3.60 -2.18 -14.41
C ALA A 130 3.43 -3.13 -15.62
N GLY A 131 2.63 -4.18 -15.44
CA GLY A 131 2.35 -5.19 -16.48
C GLY A 131 3.51 -6.17 -16.76
N ARG A 132 4.57 -6.16 -15.95
CA ARG A 132 5.73 -7.06 -16.09
C ARG A 132 5.82 -8.08 -14.95
N ASP A 133 4.70 -8.67 -14.56
CA ASP A 133 4.59 -9.58 -13.42
C ASP A 133 5.52 -10.79 -13.52
N CYS A 134 5.54 -11.47 -14.68
CA CYS A 134 6.44 -12.61 -14.90
C CYS A 134 7.92 -12.23 -14.80
N HIS A 135 8.30 -11.05 -15.32
CA HIS A 135 9.67 -10.56 -15.19
C HIS A 135 10.02 -10.29 -13.72
N LEU A 136 9.10 -9.68 -12.97
CA LEU A 136 9.30 -9.46 -11.54
C LEU A 136 9.53 -10.77 -10.79
N LEU A 137 8.78 -11.83 -11.09
CA LEU A 137 8.97 -13.14 -10.43
C LEU A 137 10.37 -13.72 -10.67
N HIS A 138 10.92 -13.56 -11.88
CA HIS A 138 12.31 -13.97 -12.17
C HIS A 138 13.34 -13.15 -11.38
N VAL A 139 13.13 -11.82 -11.31
CA VAL A 139 14.02 -10.94 -10.51
C VAL A 139 13.91 -11.31 -9.02
N ALA A 140 12.69 -11.52 -8.51
CA ALA A 140 12.44 -11.88 -7.12
C ALA A 140 13.10 -13.22 -6.75
N ALA A 141 13.05 -14.22 -7.64
CA ALA A 141 13.72 -15.50 -7.43
C ALA A 141 15.25 -15.33 -7.33
N GLY A 142 15.85 -14.44 -8.14
CA GLY A 142 17.27 -14.10 -8.03
C GLY A 142 17.61 -13.41 -6.70
N VAL A 143 16.76 -12.49 -6.23
CA VAL A 143 16.92 -11.82 -4.93
C VAL A 143 16.80 -12.84 -3.79
N GLU A 144 15.80 -13.72 -3.84
CA GLU A 144 15.61 -14.78 -2.83
C GLU A 144 16.82 -15.69 -2.73
N ALA A 145 17.37 -16.14 -3.86
CA ALA A 145 18.58 -16.96 -3.90
C ALA A 145 19.80 -16.23 -3.29
N ALA A 146 19.94 -14.93 -3.54
CA ALA A 146 21.01 -14.13 -2.95
C ALA A 146 20.85 -13.97 -1.42
N LEU A 147 19.61 -13.81 -0.92
CA LEU A 147 19.32 -13.73 0.51
C LEU A 147 19.56 -15.05 1.26
N ALA A 148 19.42 -16.18 0.57
CA ALA A 148 19.62 -17.51 1.18
C ALA A 148 21.09 -17.84 1.46
N VAL A 149 22.05 -17.13 0.86
CA VAL A 149 23.50 -17.33 1.03
C VAL A 149 24.16 -16.22 1.85
N ALA A 150 23.41 -15.22 2.30
CA ALA A 150 23.87 -14.12 3.14
C ALA A 150 23.67 -14.43 4.64
#